data_c8c112c56d1dca1422e0721680aa22e7
#
_entry.id   c8c112c56d1dca1422e0721680aa22e7
#
_cell.length_a   1.000
_cell.length_b   1.000
_cell.length_c   1.000
_cell.angle_alpha   90.00
_cell.angle_beta   90.00
_cell.angle_gamma   90.00
#
_symmetry.space_group_name_H-M   'P 1'
#
loop_
_entity.id
_entity.type
_entity.pdbx_description
1 polymer ?
#
loop_
_entity_poly.entity_id
_entity_poly.type
_entity_poly.pdbx_seq_one_letter_code
_entity_poly.pdbx_strand_id
1 'polypeptide(L)'
;MATEHKPLYKWSLRTAIDDGDTERWRDSYRENCNCARAIERAISENYHDNVLQNGTAPILERYGFTRVQWVLANTIQEKADDGRFSQENKAWAKGFSIPKEDVRWHFCVESHPGLTNLFLNQVRRAWQDLGLFDYSACTDDGEYAQKVLVLRPEALKDEFKSPENQLFFAQNGFGCAANASGRAVFGRFLIDGEAARFNRGDFMGVIKDECLPDWAIEKLHDMGVSTGVPEEGPVMGGM
;
A
#
# COMPACT_ATOMS: atom_id res chain seq x y z
N MET A 1 19.90 3.33 -5.90
CA MET A 1 18.95 4.46 -6.06
C MET A 1 17.57 3.84 -6.19
N ALA A 2 16.60 4.23 -5.36
CA ALA A 2 15.23 3.75 -5.48
C ALA A 2 14.67 4.22 -6.82
N THR A 3 14.02 3.33 -7.56
CA THR A 3 13.39 3.66 -8.85
C THR A 3 12.11 4.43 -8.55
N GLU A 4 12.08 5.72 -8.89
CA GLU A 4 10.86 6.51 -8.74
C GLU A 4 9.78 5.98 -9.70
N HIS A 5 8.67 5.49 -9.15
CA HIS A 5 7.56 4.98 -9.93
C HIS A 5 6.69 6.11 -10.45
N LYS A 6 6.28 6.02 -11.72
CA LYS A 6 5.33 6.98 -12.27
C LYS A 6 4.00 6.91 -11.52
N PRO A 7 3.38 8.03 -11.17
CA PRO A 7 2.15 8.05 -10.41
C PRO A 7 0.99 7.37 -11.15
N LEU A 8 0.15 6.66 -10.40
CA LEU A 8 -1.08 6.07 -10.90
C LEU A 8 -2.20 7.10 -10.88
N TYR A 9 -2.88 7.30 -12.01
CA TYR A 9 -4.12 8.07 -12.09
C TYR A 9 -5.32 7.14 -11.90
N LYS A 10 -6.13 7.38 -10.87
CA LYS A 10 -7.17 6.45 -10.41
C LYS A 10 -8.60 6.84 -10.83
N TRP A 11 -8.76 7.97 -11.51
CA TRP A 11 -10.08 8.45 -11.94
C TRP A 11 -10.31 8.19 -13.43
N SER A 12 -11.56 8.39 -13.89
CA SER A 12 -11.95 8.16 -15.27
C SER A 12 -11.35 9.19 -16.23
N LEU A 13 -11.32 8.85 -17.53
CA LEU A 13 -10.99 9.80 -18.59
C LEU A 13 -11.91 11.02 -18.54
N ARG A 14 -13.19 10.82 -18.25
CA ARG A 14 -14.16 11.90 -18.14
C ARG A 14 -13.77 12.88 -17.04
N THR A 15 -13.42 12.37 -15.85
CA THR A 15 -12.91 13.19 -14.75
C THR A 15 -11.64 13.93 -15.15
N ALA A 16 -10.72 13.24 -15.82
CA ALA A 16 -9.47 13.88 -16.30
C ALA A 16 -9.70 15.00 -17.31
N ILE A 17 -10.73 14.90 -18.15
CA ILE A 17 -11.11 15.98 -19.08
C ILE A 17 -11.69 17.16 -18.30
N ASP A 18 -12.60 16.89 -17.38
CA ASP A 18 -13.28 17.92 -16.59
C ASP A 18 -12.29 18.69 -15.68
N ASP A 19 -11.24 18.01 -15.19
CA ASP A 19 -10.20 18.57 -14.32
C ASP A 19 -8.98 19.13 -15.07
N GLY A 20 -8.89 18.95 -16.40
CA GLY A 20 -7.73 19.37 -17.21
C GLY A 20 -6.50 18.46 -17.05
N ASP A 21 -6.65 17.28 -16.49
CA ASP A 21 -5.57 16.29 -16.18
C ASP A 21 -5.39 15.21 -17.27
N THR A 22 -5.86 15.46 -18.50
CA THR A 22 -5.89 14.46 -19.59
C THR A 22 -4.50 13.89 -19.92
N GLU A 23 -3.44 14.68 -19.81
CA GLU A 23 -2.08 14.19 -20.05
C GLU A 23 -1.63 13.22 -18.97
N ARG A 24 -1.89 13.52 -17.70
CA ARG A 24 -1.60 12.62 -16.57
C ARG A 24 -2.36 11.31 -16.68
N TRP A 25 -3.64 11.37 -17.06
CA TRP A 25 -4.44 10.18 -17.32
C TRP A 25 -3.83 9.34 -18.45
N ARG A 26 -3.47 9.98 -19.59
CA ARG A 26 -2.89 9.30 -20.76
C ARG A 26 -1.56 8.61 -20.44
N ASP A 27 -0.70 9.29 -19.68
CA ASP A 27 0.59 8.72 -19.28
C ASP A 27 0.42 7.55 -18.33
N SER A 28 -0.48 7.67 -17.34
CA SER A 28 -0.82 6.57 -16.44
C SER A 28 -1.43 5.38 -17.20
N TYR A 29 -2.34 5.63 -18.14
CA TYR A 29 -2.93 4.58 -18.99
C TYR A 29 -1.86 3.84 -19.80
N ARG A 30 -0.92 4.58 -20.42
CA ARG A 30 0.19 3.99 -21.18
C ARG A 30 1.07 3.10 -20.29
N GLU A 31 1.36 3.55 -19.08
CA GLU A 31 2.12 2.75 -18.12
C GLU A 31 1.34 1.51 -17.62
N ASN A 32 0.02 1.60 -17.49
CA ASN A 32 -0.81 0.42 -17.18
C ASN A 32 -0.72 -0.62 -18.30
N CYS A 33 -0.78 -0.19 -19.57
CA CYS A 33 -0.59 -1.07 -20.73
C CYS A 33 0.82 -1.70 -20.77
N ASN A 34 1.85 -0.91 -20.43
CA ASN A 34 3.23 -1.40 -20.38
C ASN A 34 3.39 -2.43 -19.25
N CYS A 35 2.79 -2.17 -18.09
CA CYS A 35 2.77 -3.09 -16.95
C CYS A 35 2.06 -4.41 -17.30
N ALA A 36 0.88 -4.37 -17.95
CA ALA A 36 0.17 -5.56 -18.39
C ALA A 36 1.05 -6.44 -19.30
N ARG A 37 1.67 -5.85 -20.33
CA ARG A 37 2.58 -6.57 -21.24
C ARG A 37 3.84 -7.10 -20.53
N ALA A 38 4.34 -6.38 -19.51
CA ALA A 38 5.47 -6.85 -18.73
C ALA A 38 5.10 -8.08 -17.87
N ILE A 39 3.90 -8.08 -17.27
CA ILE A 39 3.34 -9.23 -16.55
C ILE A 39 3.19 -10.44 -17.50
N GLU A 40 2.64 -10.24 -18.71
CA GLU A 40 2.49 -11.30 -19.71
C GLU A 40 3.85 -11.95 -20.07
N ARG A 41 4.86 -11.12 -20.29
CA ARG A 41 6.22 -11.61 -20.54
C ARG A 41 6.78 -12.37 -19.35
N ALA A 42 6.66 -11.83 -18.15
CA ALA A 42 7.12 -12.49 -16.93
C ALA A 42 6.43 -13.86 -16.74
N ILE A 43 5.12 -13.96 -17.00
CA ILE A 43 4.39 -15.22 -16.97
C ILE A 43 4.97 -16.19 -18.03
N SER A 44 5.16 -15.74 -19.27
CA SER A 44 5.66 -16.58 -20.36
C SER A 44 7.09 -17.06 -20.12
N GLU A 45 7.96 -16.17 -19.62
CA GLU A 45 9.38 -16.46 -19.37
C GLU A 45 9.61 -17.37 -18.14
N ASN A 46 8.67 -17.38 -17.20
CA ASN A 46 8.79 -18.14 -15.95
C ASN A 46 7.86 -19.36 -15.89
N TYR A 47 7.16 -19.71 -16.97
CA TYR A 47 6.30 -20.87 -17.03
C TYR A 47 7.04 -22.04 -17.73
N HIS A 48 7.49 -23.01 -16.93
CA HIS A 48 8.21 -24.19 -17.41
C HIS A 48 7.67 -25.44 -16.73
N ASP A 49 7.61 -26.53 -17.44
CA ASP A 49 7.19 -27.85 -16.93
C ASP A 49 5.85 -27.84 -16.17
N ASN A 50 4.88 -27.06 -16.66
CA ASN A 50 3.57 -26.82 -16.05
C ASN A 50 3.62 -26.11 -14.66
N VAL A 51 4.73 -25.47 -14.34
CA VAL A 51 4.90 -24.69 -13.09
C VAL A 51 5.25 -23.25 -13.46
N LEU A 52 4.54 -22.31 -12.84
CA LEU A 52 4.88 -20.88 -12.88
C LEU A 52 5.86 -20.57 -11.73
N GLN A 53 7.14 -20.36 -12.09
CA GLN A 53 8.16 -19.89 -11.16
C GLN A 53 7.91 -18.42 -10.78
N ASN A 54 8.54 -17.95 -9.69
CA ASN A 54 8.35 -16.58 -9.25
C ASN A 54 9.09 -15.58 -10.17
N GLY A 55 8.31 -14.81 -10.92
CA GLY A 55 8.79 -13.76 -11.82
C GLY A 55 8.35 -12.35 -11.40
N THR A 56 7.90 -12.15 -10.14
CA THR A 56 7.27 -10.88 -9.73
C THR A 56 8.29 -9.77 -9.42
N ALA A 57 9.47 -10.09 -8.90
CA ALA A 57 10.42 -9.09 -8.41
C ALA A 57 10.79 -8.01 -9.45
N PRO A 58 11.18 -8.33 -10.70
CA PRO A 58 11.51 -7.30 -11.69
C PRO A 58 10.31 -6.42 -12.08
N ILE A 59 9.09 -6.98 -12.00
CA ILE A 59 7.86 -6.26 -12.31
C ILE A 59 7.51 -5.29 -11.19
N LEU A 60 7.62 -5.73 -9.93
CA LEU A 60 7.38 -4.90 -8.76
C LEU A 60 8.44 -3.79 -8.64
N GLU A 61 9.72 -4.09 -8.90
CA GLU A 61 10.78 -3.08 -8.91
C GLU A 61 10.53 -1.99 -9.95
N ARG A 62 10.02 -2.34 -11.14
CA ARG A 62 9.82 -1.39 -12.24
C ARG A 62 8.53 -0.58 -12.11
N TYR A 63 7.42 -1.19 -11.68
CA TYR A 63 6.09 -0.57 -11.74
C TYR A 63 5.49 -0.28 -10.37
N GLY A 64 6.06 -0.80 -9.30
CA GLY A 64 5.55 -0.71 -7.94
C GLY A 64 4.33 -1.59 -7.67
N PHE A 65 4.07 -1.87 -6.41
CA PHE A 65 2.93 -2.67 -5.99
C PHE A 65 1.60 -2.03 -6.40
N THR A 66 1.48 -0.72 -6.24
CA THR A 66 0.23 0.01 -6.51
C THR A 66 -0.25 -0.19 -7.95
N ARG A 67 0.64 -0.05 -8.93
CA ARG A 67 0.29 -0.22 -10.34
C ARG A 67 0.09 -1.68 -10.73
N VAL A 68 0.95 -2.59 -10.25
CA VAL A 68 0.83 -4.02 -10.54
C VAL A 68 -0.50 -4.56 -10.02
N GLN A 69 -0.87 -4.23 -8.79
CA GLN A 69 -2.15 -4.61 -8.21
C GLN A 69 -3.33 -4.00 -8.97
N TRP A 70 -3.25 -2.74 -9.39
CA TRP A 70 -4.28 -2.08 -10.19
C TRP A 70 -4.54 -2.78 -11.52
N VAL A 71 -3.49 -3.13 -12.25
CA VAL A 71 -3.57 -3.83 -13.54
C VAL A 71 -4.14 -5.24 -13.37
N LEU A 72 -3.70 -5.99 -12.36
CA LEU A 72 -4.21 -7.33 -12.08
C LEU A 72 -5.66 -7.29 -11.61
N ALA A 73 -6.04 -6.33 -10.76
CA ALA A 73 -7.42 -6.15 -10.32
C ALA A 73 -8.35 -5.81 -11.50
N ASN A 74 -7.93 -4.91 -12.39
CA ASN A 74 -8.67 -4.60 -13.61
C ASN A 74 -8.85 -5.85 -14.48
N THR A 75 -7.79 -6.62 -14.69
CA THR A 75 -7.84 -7.86 -15.49
C THR A 75 -8.88 -8.84 -14.94
N ILE A 76 -8.95 -9.02 -13.62
CA ILE A 76 -9.89 -9.94 -12.99
C ILE A 76 -11.32 -9.38 -13.04
N GLN A 77 -11.51 -8.07 -12.85
CA GLN A 77 -12.83 -7.44 -12.95
C GLN A 77 -13.41 -7.57 -14.37
N GLU A 78 -12.59 -7.36 -15.41
CA GLU A 78 -12.98 -7.52 -16.80
C GLU A 78 -13.33 -8.98 -17.18
N LYS A 79 -12.64 -9.93 -16.53
CA LYS A 79 -12.82 -11.38 -16.77
C LYS A 79 -13.51 -12.06 -15.58
N ALA A 80 -14.41 -11.36 -14.88
CA ALA A 80 -15.00 -11.83 -13.62
C ALA A 80 -15.76 -13.16 -13.72
N ASP A 81 -16.36 -13.45 -14.89
CA ASP A 81 -17.09 -14.70 -15.12
C ASP A 81 -16.17 -15.90 -15.41
N ASP A 82 -14.86 -15.69 -15.61
CA ASP A 82 -13.93 -16.77 -15.86
C ASP A 82 -13.69 -17.61 -14.59
N GLY A 83 -14.08 -18.88 -14.66
CA GLY A 83 -13.97 -19.83 -13.53
C GLY A 83 -12.52 -20.19 -13.12
N ARG A 84 -11.53 -19.81 -13.92
CA ARG A 84 -10.10 -20.09 -13.63
C ARG A 84 -9.49 -19.09 -12.62
N PHE A 85 -10.14 -17.95 -12.37
CA PHE A 85 -9.79 -17.09 -11.24
C PHE A 85 -10.43 -17.62 -9.96
N SER A 86 -9.65 -17.67 -8.88
CA SER A 86 -10.15 -18.08 -7.58
C SER A 86 -11.17 -17.07 -7.02
N GLN A 87 -12.11 -17.56 -6.18
CA GLN A 87 -13.08 -16.67 -5.53
C GLN A 87 -12.40 -15.63 -4.63
N GLU A 88 -11.32 -16.00 -3.98
CA GLU A 88 -10.52 -15.12 -3.15
C GLU A 88 -9.91 -13.96 -3.96
N ASN A 89 -9.32 -14.25 -5.13
CA ASN A 89 -8.77 -13.23 -6.01
C ASN A 89 -9.85 -12.35 -6.65
N LYS A 90 -11.02 -12.91 -6.95
CA LYS A 90 -12.19 -12.12 -7.38
C LYS A 90 -12.69 -11.18 -6.28
N ALA A 91 -12.74 -11.65 -5.04
CA ALA A 91 -13.11 -10.82 -3.88
C ALA A 91 -12.08 -9.71 -3.65
N TRP A 92 -10.79 -10.04 -3.71
CA TRP A 92 -9.71 -9.07 -3.59
C TRP A 92 -9.80 -7.99 -4.69
N ALA A 93 -10.01 -8.38 -5.95
CA ALA A 93 -10.11 -7.43 -7.05
C ALA A 93 -11.28 -6.44 -6.89
N LYS A 94 -12.40 -6.86 -6.29
CA LYS A 94 -13.56 -5.98 -6.00
C LYS A 94 -13.24 -4.84 -5.02
N GLY A 95 -12.17 -4.95 -4.24
CA GLY A 95 -11.69 -3.87 -3.37
C GLY A 95 -11.10 -2.68 -4.11
N PHE A 96 -10.88 -2.79 -5.43
CA PHE A 96 -10.33 -1.72 -6.26
C PHE A 96 -11.45 -1.02 -7.03
N SER A 97 -11.63 0.29 -6.76
CA SER A 97 -12.59 1.14 -7.48
C SER A 97 -12.00 1.59 -8.83
N ILE A 98 -11.94 0.67 -9.80
CA ILE A 98 -11.39 0.96 -11.13
C ILE A 98 -12.49 1.53 -12.02
N PRO A 99 -12.30 2.75 -12.60
CA PRO A 99 -13.27 3.33 -13.51
C PRO A 99 -13.45 2.45 -14.75
N LYS A 100 -14.71 2.20 -15.14
CA LYS A 100 -15.00 1.54 -16.40
C LYS A 100 -14.86 2.56 -17.53
N GLU A 101 -13.88 2.34 -18.37
CA GLU A 101 -13.62 3.15 -19.55
C GLU A 101 -14.27 2.53 -20.79
N ASP A 102 -14.33 3.30 -21.87
CA ASP A 102 -14.68 2.77 -23.19
C ASP A 102 -13.72 1.62 -23.58
N VAL A 103 -14.22 0.59 -24.25
CA VAL A 103 -13.44 -0.58 -24.71
C VAL A 103 -12.14 -0.24 -25.45
N ARG A 104 -12.03 0.97 -25.98
CA ARG A 104 -10.79 1.47 -26.60
C ARG A 104 -9.64 1.71 -25.61
N TRP A 105 -9.97 1.82 -24.33
CA TRP A 105 -9.03 2.12 -23.25
C TRP A 105 -8.89 0.93 -22.32
N HIS A 106 -8.26 -0.11 -22.83
CA HIS A 106 -8.17 -1.40 -22.18
C HIS A 106 -6.71 -1.73 -21.81
N PHE A 107 -6.48 -2.13 -20.57
CA PHE A 107 -5.17 -2.53 -20.06
C PHE A 107 -5.26 -3.82 -19.24
N CYS A 108 -5.59 -4.93 -19.88
CA CYS A 108 -5.65 -6.25 -19.25
C CYS A 108 -4.44 -7.11 -19.59
N VAL A 109 -4.13 -8.03 -18.69
CA VAL A 109 -3.19 -9.12 -18.94
C VAL A 109 -3.90 -10.18 -19.80
N GLU A 110 -3.36 -10.45 -20.99
CA GLU A 110 -3.97 -11.38 -21.96
C GLU A 110 -3.45 -12.83 -21.82
N SER A 111 -2.55 -13.08 -20.86
CA SER A 111 -2.12 -14.44 -20.53
C SER A 111 -3.28 -15.32 -20.08
N HIS A 112 -3.08 -16.64 -20.14
CA HIS A 112 -4.06 -17.62 -19.67
C HIS A 112 -4.53 -17.28 -18.24
N PRO A 113 -5.86 -17.17 -17.99
CA PRO A 113 -6.39 -16.71 -16.71
C PRO A 113 -5.89 -17.47 -15.48
N GLY A 114 -5.70 -18.79 -15.59
CA GLY A 114 -5.12 -19.59 -14.51
C GLY A 114 -3.67 -19.19 -14.17
N LEU A 115 -2.86 -18.86 -15.18
CA LEU A 115 -1.48 -18.38 -14.96
C LEU A 115 -1.47 -16.95 -14.38
N THR A 116 -2.36 -16.09 -14.85
CA THR A 116 -2.55 -14.75 -14.26
C THR A 116 -2.99 -14.85 -12.81
N ASN A 117 -3.87 -15.80 -12.48
CA ASN A 117 -4.29 -16.06 -11.10
C ASN A 117 -3.11 -16.51 -10.20
N LEU A 118 -2.25 -17.39 -10.71
CA LEU A 118 -1.03 -17.82 -10.00
C LEU A 118 -0.04 -16.66 -9.82
N PHE A 119 0.15 -15.84 -10.85
CA PHE A 119 1.01 -14.64 -10.76
C PHE A 119 0.50 -13.66 -9.71
N LEU A 120 -0.82 -13.41 -9.66
CA LEU A 120 -1.41 -12.59 -8.60
C LEU A 120 -1.15 -13.18 -7.21
N ASN A 121 -1.25 -14.49 -7.03
CA ASN A 121 -0.95 -15.12 -5.74
C ASN A 121 0.51 -14.86 -5.32
N GLN A 122 1.46 -14.84 -6.26
CA GLN A 122 2.85 -14.47 -5.97
C GLN A 122 2.98 -13.00 -5.58
N VAL A 123 2.28 -12.08 -6.28
CA VAL A 123 2.25 -10.65 -5.93
C VAL A 123 1.65 -10.41 -4.54
N ARG A 124 0.54 -11.09 -4.22
CA ARG A 124 -0.10 -10.99 -2.90
C ARG A 124 0.80 -11.52 -1.78
N ARG A 125 1.54 -12.61 -2.03
CA ARG A 125 2.54 -13.11 -1.08
C ARG A 125 3.66 -12.11 -0.88
N ALA A 126 4.24 -11.57 -1.98
CA ALA A 126 5.27 -10.54 -1.89
C ALA A 126 4.79 -9.29 -1.11
N TRP A 127 3.49 -8.93 -1.22
CA TRP A 127 2.89 -7.87 -0.41
C TRP A 127 2.85 -8.24 1.08
N GLN A 128 2.44 -9.47 1.41
CA GLN A 128 2.42 -9.96 2.79
C GLN A 128 3.83 -10.02 3.40
N ASP A 129 4.82 -10.39 2.60
CA ASP A 129 6.23 -10.47 3.01
C ASP A 129 6.83 -9.09 3.35
N LEU A 130 6.18 -7.97 2.98
CA LEU A 130 6.56 -6.63 3.45
C LEU A 130 6.33 -6.44 4.96
N GLY A 131 5.49 -7.27 5.59
CA GLY A 131 5.21 -7.19 7.01
C GLY A 131 4.52 -5.90 7.45
N LEU A 132 3.77 -5.25 6.56
CA LEU A 132 3.09 -3.99 6.85
C LEU A 132 2.07 -4.15 7.98
N PHE A 133 1.97 -3.15 8.83
CA PHE A 133 0.89 -3.07 9.81
C PHE A 133 -0.47 -2.99 9.10
N ASP A 134 -1.47 -3.59 9.73
CA ASP A 134 -2.86 -3.54 9.32
C ASP A 134 -3.75 -2.95 10.45
N TYR A 135 -5.06 -2.90 10.22
CA TYR A 135 -6.00 -2.37 11.21
C TYR A 135 -6.01 -3.14 12.53
N SER A 136 -5.59 -4.41 12.56
CA SER A 136 -5.53 -5.20 13.79
C SER A 136 -4.47 -4.68 14.77
N ALA A 137 -3.43 -4.00 14.26
CA ALA A 137 -2.40 -3.35 15.06
C ALA A 137 -2.83 -1.98 15.61
N CYS A 138 -4.02 -1.48 15.27
CA CYS A 138 -4.48 -0.15 15.63
C CYS A 138 -5.62 -0.16 16.64
N THR A 139 -5.72 0.93 17.42
CA THR A 139 -6.89 1.27 18.19
C THR A 139 -7.71 2.34 17.46
N ASP A 140 -9.03 2.32 17.64
CA ASP A 140 -9.94 3.38 17.19
C ASP A 140 -10.02 4.50 18.24
N ASP A 141 -8.84 5.03 18.62
CA ASP A 141 -8.73 6.11 19.56
C ASP A 141 -8.96 7.45 18.84
N GLY A 142 -10.03 8.16 19.22
CA GLY A 142 -10.51 9.34 18.48
C GLY A 142 -9.51 10.49 18.40
N GLU A 143 -8.53 10.61 19.31
CA GLU A 143 -7.52 11.67 19.34
C GLU A 143 -6.15 11.16 18.91
N TYR A 144 -5.48 11.94 18.05
CA TYR A 144 -4.18 11.60 17.46
C TYR A 144 -3.00 12.40 18.01
N ALA A 145 -3.25 13.55 18.67
CA ALA A 145 -2.18 14.40 19.17
C ALA A 145 -1.26 13.66 20.16
N GLN A 146 0.06 13.80 19.97
CA GLN A 146 1.10 13.17 20.80
C GLN A 146 1.03 11.63 20.83
N LYS A 147 0.51 11.01 19.74
CA LYS A 147 0.40 9.56 19.61
C LYS A 147 1.13 9.08 18.34
N VAL A 148 1.50 7.81 18.36
CA VAL A 148 2.05 7.14 17.18
C VAL A 148 0.90 6.59 16.35
N LEU A 149 0.84 7.03 15.11
CA LEU A 149 -0.17 6.63 14.14
C LEU A 149 0.41 5.67 13.11
N VAL A 150 -0.44 4.81 12.57
CA VAL A 150 -0.08 3.90 11.48
C VAL A 150 -0.63 4.45 10.17
N LEU A 151 0.25 4.81 9.24
CA LEU A 151 -0.11 5.22 7.89
C LEU A 151 -0.69 4.06 7.09
N ARG A 152 -1.71 4.34 6.30
CA ARG A 152 -2.20 3.40 5.30
C ARG A 152 -1.12 3.16 4.24
N PRO A 153 -0.90 1.92 3.77
CA PRO A 153 0.07 1.65 2.70
C PRO A 153 -0.13 2.50 1.45
N GLU A 154 -1.39 2.89 1.17
CA GLU A 154 -1.74 3.73 0.01
C GLU A 154 -1.30 5.19 0.16
N ALA A 155 -1.03 5.64 1.38
CA ALA A 155 -0.49 6.98 1.66
C ALA A 155 1.03 7.06 1.44
N LEU A 156 1.70 5.89 1.39
CA LEU A 156 3.13 5.80 1.12
C LEU A 156 3.39 5.53 -0.37
N LYS A 157 4.43 6.16 -0.91
CA LYS A 157 4.95 5.78 -2.23
C LYS A 157 5.49 4.36 -2.17
N ASP A 158 5.46 3.63 -3.31
CA ASP A 158 5.82 2.22 -3.35
C ASP A 158 7.24 1.93 -2.83
N GLU A 159 8.18 2.83 -3.08
CA GLU A 159 9.58 2.75 -2.62
C GLU A 159 9.77 2.92 -1.10
N PHE A 160 8.74 3.45 -0.41
CA PHE A 160 8.74 3.66 1.05
C PHE A 160 7.80 2.71 1.79
N LYS A 161 7.24 1.70 1.13
CA LYS A 161 6.34 0.73 1.78
C LYS A 161 7.11 -0.26 2.63
N SER A 162 7.27 0.10 3.88
CA SER A 162 7.82 -0.77 4.94
C SER A 162 7.10 -0.49 6.26
N PRO A 163 7.10 -1.42 7.23
CA PRO A 163 6.47 -1.20 8.53
C PRO A 163 7.07 0.00 9.27
N GLU A 164 8.39 0.24 9.11
CA GLU A 164 9.06 1.37 9.76
C GLU A 164 8.53 2.71 9.24
N ASN A 165 8.30 2.83 7.94
CA ASN A 165 7.76 4.04 7.32
C ASN A 165 6.27 4.24 7.55
N GLN A 166 5.55 3.23 8.07
CA GLN A 166 4.16 3.40 8.47
C GLN A 166 4.02 4.14 9.82
N LEU A 167 5.08 4.19 10.65
CA LEU A 167 4.99 4.77 11.98
C LEU A 167 5.27 6.26 11.97
N PHE A 168 4.25 7.03 12.34
CA PHE A 168 4.24 8.47 12.30
C PHE A 168 3.83 9.06 13.66
N PHE A 169 4.70 9.87 14.27
CA PHE A 169 4.39 10.57 15.51
C PHE A 169 3.62 11.86 15.21
N ALA A 170 2.34 11.88 15.55
CA ALA A 170 1.47 13.05 15.37
C ALA A 170 1.75 14.09 16.43
N GLN A 171 2.18 15.28 16.05
CA GLN A 171 2.47 16.37 16.97
C GLN A 171 1.24 17.26 17.21
N ASN A 172 0.61 17.73 16.13
CA ASN A 172 -0.52 18.65 16.18
C ASN A 172 -1.32 18.66 14.86
N GLY A 173 -2.30 19.53 14.80
CA GLY A 173 -3.14 19.77 13.61
C GLY A 173 -4.62 19.55 13.90
N PHE A 174 -5.48 20.18 13.12
CA PHE A 174 -6.93 19.99 13.24
C PHE A 174 -7.37 18.55 12.98
N GLY A 175 -6.58 17.77 12.23
CA GLY A 175 -6.82 16.35 11.98
C GLY A 175 -6.56 15.47 13.21
N CYS A 176 -5.92 15.98 14.26
CA CYS A 176 -5.69 15.23 15.48
C CYS A 176 -6.95 15.09 16.35
N ALA A 177 -7.91 16.01 16.21
CA ALA A 177 -9.16 15.95 16.97
C ALA A 177 -10.05 14.78 16.49
N ALA A 178 -10.82 14.20 17.41
CA ALA A 178 -11.82 13.20 17.07
C ALA A 178 -12.79 13.74 15.99
N ASN A 179 -13.19 12.87 15.07
CA ASN A 179 -14.14 13.20 13.97
C ASN A 179 -13.67 14.30 12.99
N ALA A 180 -12.39 14.67 12.98
CA ALA A 180 -11.83 15.70 12.11
C ALA A 180 -11.50 15.18 10.69
N SER A 181 -12.44 14.52 10.02
CA SER A 181 -12.25 13.97 8.67
C SER A 181 -11.76 15.05 7.70
N GLY A 182 -10.82 14.68 6.82
CA GLY A 182 -10.26 15.56 5.80
C GLY A 182 -9.35 16.70 6.33
N ARG A 183 -9.06 16.74 7.64
CA ARG A 183 -8.18 17.74 8.24
C ARG A 183 -6.75 17.23 8.33
N ALA A 184 -5.80 18.18 8.35
CA ALA A 184 -4.38 17.88 8.39
C ALA A 184 -3.90 17.46 9.78
N VAL A 185 -3.02 16.45 9.79
CA VAL A 185 -2.18 16.02 10.90
C VAL A 185 -0.74 16.37 10.54
N PHE A 186 -0.04 17.06 11.44
CA PHE A 186 1.38 17.38 11.31
C PHE A 186 2.17 16.56 12.32
N GLY A 187 3.33 16.08 11.90
CA GLY A 187 4.19 15.27 12.76
C GLY A 187 5.47 14.86 12.05
N ARG A 188 6.03 13.73 12.49
CA ARG A 188 7.30 13.21 11.99
C ARG A 188 7.25 11.70 11.81
N PHE A 189 7.94 11.20 10.79
CA PHE A 189 8.24 9.77 10.71
C PHE A 189 9.14 9.37 11.90
N LEU A 190 8.84 8.24 12.52
CA LEU A 190 9.67 7.76 13.64
C LEU A 190 11.05 7.30 13.18
N ILE A 191 11.13 6.71 11.98
CA ILE A 191 12.37 6.10 11.47
C ILE A 191 13.51 7.13 11.34
N ASP A 192 13.24 8.31 10.80
CA ASP A 192 14.25 9.32 10.44
C ASP A 192 14.00 10.71 11.01
N GLY A 193 12.82 10.94 11.62
CA GLY A 193 12.42 12.24 12.17
C GLY A 193 11.99 13.25 11.11
N GLU A 194 11.86 12.87 9.84
CA GLU A 194 11.40 13.77 8.77
C GLU A 194 10.00 14.29 9.07
N ALA A 195 9.86 15.63 9.02
CA ALA A 195 8.58 16.27 9.24
C ALA A 195 7.68 16.13 8.01
N ALA A 196 6.44 15.74 8.23
CA ALA A 196 5.46 15.59 7.15
C ALA A 196 4.06 16.02 7.58
N ARG A 197 3.20 16.14 6.56
CA ARG A 197 1.78 16.46 6.70
C ARG A 197 0.95 15.43 5.94
N PHE A 198 0.01 14.82 6.64
CA PHE A 198 -0.96 13.88 6.07
C PHE A 198 -2.39 14.34 6.38
N ASN A 199 -3.36 13.82 5.66
CA ASN A 199 -4.76 13.98 6.06
C ASN A 199 -5.10 12.90 7.11
N ARG A 200 -6.06 13.19 8.00
CA ARG A 200 -6.52 12.19 8.99
C ARG A 200 -6.92 10.87 8.36
N GLY A 201 -7.52 10.88 7.16
CA GLY A 201 -7.93 9.68 6.44
C GLY A 201 -6.78 8.83 5.89
N ASP A 202 -5.54 9.34 5.90
CA ASP A 202 -4.36 8.60 5.47
C ASP A 202 -3.83 7.66 6.56
N PHE A 203 -4.41 7.72 7.78
CA PHE A 203 -4.04 6.84 8.89
C PHE A 203 -5.08 5.74 9.10
N MET A 204 -4.61 4.59 9.58
CA MET A 204 -5.44 3.48 10.04
C MET A 204 -5.92 3.67 11.48
N GLY A 205 -5.14 4.33 12.30
CA GLY A 205 -5.43 4.60 13.71
C GLY A 205 -4.15 4.82 14.52
N VAL A 206 -4.31 4.81 15.84
CA VAL A 206 -3.20 4.82 16.80
C VAL A 206 -2.68 3.40 16.95
N ILE A 207 -1.37 3.20 16.89
CA ILE A 207 -0.78 1.88 17.12
C ILE A 207 -1.04 1.42 18.56
N LYS A 208 -1.31 0.14 18.75
CA LYS A 208 -1.41 -0.47 20.08
C LYS A 208 -0.03 -0.60 20.71
N ASP A 209 0.05 -0.44 22.02
CA ASP A 209 1.33 -0.51 22.75
C ASP A 209 2.04 -1.85 22.55
N GLU A 210 1.29 -2.96 22.52
CA GLU A 210 1.82 -4.30 22.26
C GLU A 210 2.32 -4.53 20.82
N CYS A 211 1.98 -3.64 19.89
CA CYS A 211 2.42 -3.68 18.50
C CYS A 211 3.56 -2.70 18.20
N LEU A 212 3.94 -1.85 19.15
CA LEU A 212 5.09 -0.95 18.99
C LEU A 212 6.39 -1.76 18.99
N PRO A 213 7.22 -1.68 17.93
CA PRO A 213 8.52 -2.34 17.94
C PRO A 213 9.50 -1.61 18.87
N ASP A 214 10.46 -2.35 19.42
CA ASP A 214 11.45 -1.85 20.41
C ASP A 214 12.16 -0.58 19.93
N TRP A 215 12.58 -0.55 18.67
CA TRP A 215 13.25 0.63 18.09
C TRP A 215 12.38 1.88 18.10
N ALA A 216 11.05 1.74 17.95
CA ALA A 216 10.11 2.85 17.98
C ALA A 216 9.93 3.37 19.42
N ILE A 217 9.93 2.47 20.41
CA ILE A 217 9.90 2.80 21.82
C ILE A 217 11.18 3.61 22.19
N GLU A 218 12.35 3.16 21.77
CA GLU A 218 13.62 3.87 21.96
C GLU A 218 13.57 5.29 21.35
N LYS A 219 13.07 5.42 20.11
CA LYS A 219 12.91 6.71 19.44
C LYS A 219 11.98 7.66 20.18
N LEU A 220 10.85 7.16 20.69
CA LEU A 220 9.91 7.96 21.49
C LEU A 220 10.55 8.45 22.78
N HIS A 221 11.32 7.59 23.45
CA HIS A 221 12.06 7.95 24.64
C HIS A 221 13.09 9.06 24.35
N ASP A 222 13.85 8.96 23.25
CA ASP A 222 14.79 10.00 22.81
C ASP A 222 14.10 11.33 22.51
N MET A 223 12.84 11.29 22.09
CA MET A 223 12.00 12.47 21.86
C MET A 223 11.36 13.02 23.14
N GLY A 224 11.59 12.40 24.30
CA GLY A 224 10.97 12.78 25.58
C GLY A 224 9.49 12.45 25.67
N VAL A 225 9.00 11.52 24.86
CA VAL A 225 7.61 11.07 24.87
C VAL A 225 7.49 9.86 25.80
N SER A 226 6.70 9.98 26.88
CA SER A 226 6.39 8.83 27.75
C SER A 226 5.48 7.85 27.00
N THR A 227 6.00 6.65 26.73
CA THR A 227 5.18 5.50 26.32
C THR A 227 4.60 4.88 27.58
N GLY A 228 3.32 4.49 27.57
CA GLY A 228 2.69 3.82 28.72
C GLY A 228 3.23 2.39 28.99
N VAL A 229 4.29 1.98 28.32
CA VAL A 229 4.97 0.69 28.53
C VAL A 229 5.72 0.77 29.87
N PRO A 230 5.45 -0.14 30.84
CA PRO A 230 6.20 -0.19 32.08
C PRO A 230 7.67 -0.51 31.76
N GLU A 231 8.62 0.35 32.24
CA GLU A 231 10.01 -0.05 32.28
C GLU A 231 10.13 -1.33 33.12
N GLU A 232 10.54 -2.44 32.51
CA GLU A 232 11.02 -3.58 33.28
C GLU A 232 12.27 -3.13 34.07
N GLY A 233 12.02 -2.73 35.31
CA GLY A 233 13.10 -2.38 36.23
C GLY A 233 14.06 -3.56 36.38
N PRO A 234 15.36 -3.30 36.58
CA PRO A 234 16.37 -4.36 36.73
C PRO A 234 15.93 -5.33 37.83
N VAL A 235 15.76 -6.60 37.48
CA VAL A 235 15.56 -7.68 38.46
C VAL A 235 16.81 -7.70 39.36
N MET A 236 16.70 -7.13 40.56
CA MET A 236 17.71 -7.27 41.58
C MET A 236 17.75 -8.74 41.98
N GLY A 237 18.75 -9.44 41.44
CA GLY A 237 19.09 -10.79 41.86
C GLY A 237 19.43 -10.76 43.36
N GLY A 238 18.50 -11.27 44.19
CA GLY A 238 18.78 -11.53 45.59
C GLY A 238 19.80 -12.65 45.70
N MET A 239 20.87 -12.36 46.48
CA MET A 239 21.81 -13.35 47.02
C MET A 239 21.09 -14.32 47.97
#